data_02ce6937071936a707fc7caaceeab03f
#
_entry.id   02ce6937071936a707fc7caaceeab03f
#
_cell.length_a   1.000
_cell.length_b   1.000
_cell.length_c   1.000
_cell.angle_alpha   90.00
_cell.angle_beta   90.00
_cell.angle_gamma   90.00
#
_symmetry.space_group_name_H-M   'P 1'
#
loop_
_entity.id
_entity.type
_entity.pdbx_description
1 polymer ?
#
loop_
_entity_poly.entity_id
_entity_poly.type
_entity_poly.pdbx_seq_one_letter_code
_entity_poly.pdbx_strand_id
1 'polypeptide(L)'
;MDNSQQKATATRTPRAGRDLPAAITTGVVLCGAVIGTVGWWHWGFVLLMALALVAGAIELHRAMARLGMDSAVVPICVGTVVMVIGAYAASTMDLHILPNTFLVATLGATTVAAMAWRLPRGSDGFAEDVAASLFTIAYLPLLGCFVPLMMGDDGGSRRIATWILSVVASDTGGYAIGVLFGKHKMAPMISPKKSWEGFAGSVITAALVGWACLGGLLSAPAWAGLLLGVVL
;
A
#
# COMPACT_ATOMS: atom_id res chain seq x y z
N MET A 1 25.59 56.85 18.74
CA MET A 1 25.98 55.43 18.53
C MET A 1 24.73 54.67 18.26
N ASP A 2 24.71 54.19 17.07
CA ASP A 2 23.56 53.83 16.27
C ASP A 2 22.96 52.48 16.69
N ASN A 3 21.69 52.47 17.05
CA ASN A 3 20.90 51.31 17.52
C ASN A 3 19.87 50.86 16.48
N SER A 4 20.17 51.05 15.21
CA SER A 4 19.22 50.89 14.09
C SER A 4 19.46 49.68 13.17
N GLN A 5 20.31 48.68 13.54
CA GLN A 5 20.71 47.60 12.63
C GLN A 5 20.40 46.15 13.15
N GLN A 6 19.46 45.99 14.06
CA GLN A 6 19.03 44.62 14.41
C GLN A 6 17.54 44.39 14.19
N LYS A 7 17.03 44.78 13.01
CA LYS A 7 15.81 44.17 12.51
C LYS A 7 16.16 42.77 11.98
N ALA A 8 16.11 41.80 12.91
CA ALA A 8 16.20 40.40 12.57
C ALA A 8 15.23 40.10 11.42
N THR A 9 15.76 39.72 10.30
CA THR A 9 15.04 39.09 9.20
C THR A 9 14.37 37.85 9.77
N ALA A 10 13.08 37.98 10.12
CA ALA A 10 12.22 36.85 10.39
C ALA A 10 12.25 35.97 9.13
N THR A 11 13.01 34.89 9.18
CA THR A 11 12.95 33.82 8.19
C THR A 11 11.53 33.33 8.18
N ARG A 12 10.76 33.78 7.18
CA ARG A 12 9.46 33.18 6.84
C ARG A 12 9.75 31.70 6.61
N THR A 13 9.43 30.86 7.58
CA THR A 13 9.28 29.43 7.37
C THR A 13 8.41 29.27 6.14
N PRO A 14 8.86 28.57 5.08
CA PRO A 14 8.00 28.29 3.95
C PRO A 14 6.78 27.58 4.54
N ARG A 15 5.60 28.23 4.51
CA ARG A 15 4.37 27.51 4.65
C ARG A 15 4.48 26.41 3.60
N ALA A 16 4.55 25.15 4.03
CA ALA A 16 4.34 24.01 3.19
C ALA A 16 2.89 24.09 2.70
N GLY A 17 2.66 25.01 1.76
CA GLY A 17 1.46 25.15 0.98
C GLY A 17 1.45 23.94 0.06
N ARG A 18 0.95 22.81 0.56
CA ARG A 18 0.38 21.79 -0.27
C ARG A 18 -0.66 22.52 -1.09
N ASP A 19 -0.50 22.59 -2.42
CA ASP A 19 -1.51 23.11 -3.33
C ASP A 19 -2.75 22.26 -3.15
N LEU A 20 -3.63 22.69 -2.24
CA LEU A 20 -4.85 21.97 -1.86
C LEU A 20 -5.69 21.60 -3.08
N PRO A 21 -5.87 22.49 -4.09
CA PRO A 21 -6.54 22.14 -5.33
C PRO A 21 -5.85 20.99 -6.08
N ALA A 22 -4.52 21.00 -6.16
CA ALA A 22 -3.76 19.92 -6.83
C ALA A 22 -3.91 18.59 -6.08
N ALA A 23 -3.87 18.61 -4.75
CA ALA A 23 -4.07 17.40 -3.95
C ALA A 23 -5.49 16.83 -4.10
N ILE A 24 -6.51 17.68 -4.11
CA ILE A 24 -7.91 17.26 -4.31
C ILE A 24 -8.10 16.69 -5.71
N THR A 25 -7.60 17.37 -6.77
CA THR A 25 -7.71 16.90 -8.16
C THR A 25 -7.01 15.55 -8.33
N THR A 26 -5.80 15.38 -7.81
CA THR A 26 -5.09 14.09 -7.87
C THR A 26 -5.87 13.00 -7.15
N GLY A 27 -6.41 13.28 -5.97
CA GLY A 27 -7.23 12.33 -5.20
C GLY A 27 -8.50 11.92 -5.97
N VAL A 28 -9.23 12.87 -6.54
CA VAL A 28 -10.44 12.60 -7.33
C VAL A 28 -10.12 11.78 -8.58
N VAL A 29 -9.04 12.11 -9.30
CA VAL A 29 -8.61 11.36 -10.50
C VAL A 29 -8.23 9.94 -10.14
N LEU A 30 -7.46 9.73 -9.07
CA LEU A 30 -7.07 8.40 -8.62
C LEU A 30 -8.27 7.58 -8.14
N CYS A 31 -9.18 8.17 -7.36
CA CYS A 31 -10.40 7.51 -6.94
C CYS A 31 -11.27 7.13 -8.15
N GLY A 32 -11.45 8.04 -9.11
CA GLY A 32 -12.18 7.77 -10.35
C GLY A 32 -11.54 6.65 -11.18
N ALA A 33 -10.21 6.64 -11.29
CA ALA A 33 -9.47 5.58 -11.98
C ALA A 33 -9.65 4.21 -11.28
N VAL A 34 -9.56 4.16 -9.94
CA VAL A 34 -9.78 2.92 -9.19
C VAL A 34 -11.21 2.44 -9.35
N ILE A 35 -12.22 3.30 -9.15
CA ILE A 35 -13.63 2.92 -9.28
C ILE A 35 -13.94 2.45 -10.71
N GLY A 36 -13.49 3.20 -11.73
CA GLY A 36 -13.70 2.84 -13.12
C GLY A 36 -13.05 1.53 -13.51
N THR A 37 -11.81 1.30 -13.07
CA THR A 37 -11.08 0.07 -13.42
C THR A 37 -11.58 -1.14 -12.64
N VAL A 38 -11.92 -1.02 -11.38
CA VAL A 38 -12.52 -2.09 -10.58
C VAL A 38 -13.91 -2.48 -11.10
N GLY A 39 -14.71 -1.48 -11.57
CA GLY A 39 -16.07 -1.72 -12.03
C GLY A 39 -16.18 -2.24 -13.47
N TRP A 40 -15.35 -1.74 -14.39
CA TRP A 40 -15.54 -1.99 -15.83
C TRP A 40 -14.31 -2.54 -16.55
N TRP A 41 -13.09 -2.28 -16.07
CA TRP A 41 -11.86 -2.66 -16.78
C TRP A 41 -10.82 -3.28 -15.84
N HIS A 42 -11.01 -4.54 -15.48
CA HIS A 42 -10.19 -5.26 -14.49
C HIS A 42 -8.68 -5.26 -14.85
N TRP A 43 -8.34 -5.42 -16.13
CA TRP A 43 -6.95 -5.30 -16.59
C TRP A 43 -6.34 -3.92 -16.29
N GLY A 44 -7.15 -2.85 -16.44
CA GLY A 44 -6.71 -1.51 -16.08
C GLY A 44 -6.40 -1.38 -14.59
N PHE A 45 -7.18 -2.02 -13.72
CA PHE A 45 -6.91 -2.07 -12.29
C PHE A 45 -5.62 -2.83 -11.99
N VAL A 46 -5.38 -3.98 -12.63
CA VAL A 46 -4.16 -4.77 -12.44
C VAL A 46 -2.93 -3.99 -12.90
N LEU A 47 -3.00 -3.26 -14.02
CA LEU A 47 -1.94 -2.38 -14.49
C LEU A 47 -1.68 -1.22 -13.51
N LEU A 48 -2.74 -0.60 -13.01
CA LEU A 48 -2.64 0.46 -11.99
C LEU A 48 -1.94 -0.04 -10.73
N MET A 49 -2.30 -1.24 -10.26
CA MET A 49 -1.65 -1.89 -9.12
C MET A 49 -0.18 -2.21 -9.39
N ALA A 50 0.15 -2.74 -10.57
CA ALA A 50 1.54 -3.01 -10.96
C ALA A 50 2.38 -1.73 -10.93
N LEU A 51 1.87 -0.64 -11.51
CA LEU A 51 2.53 0.67 -11.50
C LEU A 51 2.72 1.22 -10.08
N ALA A 52 1.69 1.12 -9.23
CA ALA A 52 1.77 1.58 -7.85
C ALA A 52 2.80 0.80 -7.03
N LEU A 53 2.85 -0.53 -7.19
CA LEU A 53 3.82 -1.39 -6.50
C LEU A 53 5.24 -1.17 -6.99
N VAL A 54 5.44 -0.96 -8.30
CA VAL A 54 6.76 -0.61 -8.85
C VAL A 54 7.22 0.76 -8.34
N ALA A 55 6.34 1.76 -8.32
CA ALA A 55 6.65 3.07 -7.75
C ALA A 55 7.03 2.94 -6.27
N GLY A 56 6.25 2.20 -5.49
CA GLY A 56 6.55 1.92 -4.09
C GLY A 56 7.89 1.20 -3.89
N ALA A 57 8.22 0.22 -4.74
CA ALA A 57 9.50 -0.48 -4.69
C ALA A 57 10.69 0.46 -4.97
N ILE A 58 10.55 1.37 -5.93
CA ILE A 58 11.56 2.39 -6.23
C ILE A 58 11.70 3.39 -5.07
N GLU A 59 10.60 3.83 -4.47
CA GLU A 59 10.63 4.73 -3.32
C GLU A 59 11.29 4.08 -2.11
N LEU A 60 10.94 2.81 -1.84
CA LEU A 60 11.53 2.04 -0.74
C LEU A 60 13.02 1.80 -0.95
N HIS A 61 13.43 1.43 -2.19
CA HIS A 61 14.84 1.35 -2.56
C HIS A 61 15.58 2.66 -2.27
N ARG A 62 15.04 3.81 -2.70
CA ARG A 62 15.64 5.13 -2.44
C ARG A 62 15.74 5.45 -0.96
N ALA A 63 14.75 5.03 -0.17
CA ALA A 63 14.76 5.22 1.28
C ALA A 63 15.84 4.37 1.95
N MET A 64 15.99 3.11 1.56
CA MET A 64 17.01 2.19 2.07
C MET A 64 18.42 2.59 1.63
N ALA A 65 18.59 3.07 0.40
CA ALA A 65 19.88 3.57 -0.10
C ALA A 65 20.41 4.74 0.73
N ARG A 66 19.52 5.59 1.30
CA ARG A 66 19.94 6.65 2.24
C ARG A 66 20.49 6.11 3.56
N LEU A 67 20.17 4.87 3.90
CA LEU A 67 20.67 4.15 5.08
C LEU A 67 21.90 3.27 4.75
N GLY A 68 22.40 3.33 3.51
CA GLY A 68 23.55 2.55 3.06
C GLY A 68 23.19 1.13 2.61
N MET A 69 21.90 0.81 2.41
CA MET A 69 21.44 -0.49 1.94
C MET A 69 20.97 -0.38 0.48
N ASP A 70 21.60 -1.10 -0.44
CA ASP A 70 21.32 -1.01 -1.88
C ASP A 70 20.55 -2.24 -2.38
N SER A 71 19.22 -2.17 -2.33
CA SER A 71 18.36 -3.27 -2.80
C SER A 71 18.44 -3.45 -4.32
N ALA A 72 18.23 -4.67 -4.80
CA ALA A 72 18.25 -5.05 -6.22
C ALA A 72 16.98 -4.56 -6.94
N VAL A 73 16.82 -3.22 -7.09
CA VAL A 73 15.57 -2.59 -7.57
C VAL A 73 15.13 -3.08 -8.94
N VAL A 74 16.06 -3.33 -9.88
CA VAL A 74 15.71 -3.75 -11.25
C VAL A 74 15.02 -5.12 -11.26
N PRO A 75 15.63 -6.23 -10.75
CA PRO A 75 14.94 -7.50 -10.69
C PRO A 75 13.67 -7.47 -9.83
N ILE A 76 13.62 -6.65 -8.78
CA ILE A 76 12.41 -6.47 -7.97
C ILE A 76 11.28 -5.83 -8.79
N CYS A 77 11.54 -4.77 -9.54
CA CYS A 77 10.52 -4.13 -10.38
C CYS A 77 10.01 -5.07 -11.49
N VAL A 78 10.93 -5.78 -12.16
CA VAL A 78 10.56 -6.77 -13.19
C VAL A 78 9.73 -7.91 -12.58
N GLY A 79 10.20 -8.47 -11.47
CA GLY A 79 9.49 -9.51 -10.73
C GLY A 79 8.11 -9.06 -10.25
N THR A 80 7.97 -7.81 -9.78
CA THR A 80 6.68 -7.22 -9.39
C THR A 80 5.70 -7.21 -10.54
N VAL A 81 6.12 -6.72 -11.71
CA VAL A 81 5.26 -6.66 -12.91
C VAL A 81 4.84 -8.07 -13.34
N VAL A 82 5.80 -9.01 -13.41
CA VAL A 82 5.52 -10.40 -13.79
C VAL A 82 4.58 -11.07 -12.79
N MET A 83 4.81 -10.86 -11.49
CA MET A 83 4.01 -11.45 -10.41
C MET A 83 2.57 -10.94 -10.44
N VAL A 84 2.37 -9.61 -10.53
CA VAL A 84 1.04 -8.99 -10.51
C VAL A 84 0.23 -9.31 -11.76
N ILE A 85 0.82 -9.10 -12.95
CA ILE A 85 0.14 -9.35 -14.22
C ILE A 85 -0.07 -10.85 -14.43
N GLY A 86 0.94 -11.66 -14.15
CA GLY A 86 0.89 -13.11 -14.33
C GLY A 86 -0.05 -13.80 -13.35
N ALA A 87 -0.15 -13.34 -12.10
CA ALA A 87 -1.11 -13.87 -11.13
C ALA A 87 -2.56 -13.65 -11.61
N TYR A 88 -2.87 -12.47 -12.14
CA TYR A 88 -4.19 -12.19 -12.72
C TYR A 88 -4.44 -12.98 -13.99
N ALA A 89 -3.45 -13.06 -14.89
CA ALA A 89 -3.57 -13.86 -16.12
C ALA A 89 -3.79 -15.35 -15.81
N ALA A 90 -3.06 -15.90 -14.82
CA ALA A 90 -3.22 -17.29 -14.41
C ALA A 90 -4.57 -17.58 -13.74
N SER A 91 -5.23 -16.58 -13.14
CA SER A 91 -6.56 -16.74 -12.54
C SER A 91 -7.70 -16.53 -13.54
N THR A 92 -7.48 -15.83 -14.66
CA THR A 92 -8.53 -15.47 -15.61
C THR A 92 -8.41 -16.15 -16.98
N MET A 93 -7.22 -16.64 -17.31
CA MET A 93 -6.92 -17.34 -18.56
C MET A 93 -6.68 -18.82 -18.28
N ASP A 94 -7.09 -19.69 -19.18
CA ASP A 94 -6.85 -21.15 -19.07
C ASP A 94 -5.39 -21.49 -19.43
N LEU A 95 -4.46 -21.09 -18.57
CA LEU A 95 -3.02 -21.28 -18.77
C LEU A 95 -2.50 -22.63 -18.26
N HIS A 96 -3.39 -23.54 -17.80
CA HIS A 96 -3.03 -24.83 -17.17
C HIS A 96 -2.06 -24.71 -15.98
N ILE A 97 -1.85 -23.52 -15.44
CA ILE A 97 -1.00 -23.24 -14.28
C ILE A 97 -1.88 -22.68 -13.17
N LEU A 98 -1.81 -23.31 -12.00
CA LEU A 98 -2.52 -22.77 -10.84
C LEU A 98 -1.95 -21.40 -10.45
N PRO A 99 -2.80 -20.38 -10.19
CA PRO A 99 -2.35 -19.03 -9.83
C PRO A 99 -1.36 -19.01 -8.67
N ASN A 100 -1.59 -19.83 -7.64
CA ASN A 100 -0.69 -19.95 -6.48
C ASN A 100 0.68 -20.54 -6.87
N THR A 101 0.72 -21.52 -7.77
CA THR A 101 1.97 -22.10 -8.28
C THR A 101 2.77 -21.06 -9.05
N PHE A 102 2.10 -20.30 -9.92
CA PHE A 102 2.72 -19.19 -10.64
C PHE A 102 3.31 -18.15 -9.69
N LEU A 103 2.56 -17.76 -8.67
CA LEU A 103 2.99 -16.79 -7.67
C LEU A 103 4.25 -17.27 -6.93
N VAL A 104 4.25 -18.49 -6.42
CA VAL A 104 5.40 -19.05 -5.68
C VAL A 104 6.63 -19.16 -6.59
N ALA A 105 6.44 -19.60 -7.85
CA ALA A 105 7.53 -19.71 -8.80
C ALA A 105 8.14 -18.34 -9.15
N THR A 106 7.32 -17.33 -9.40
CA THR A 106 7.79 -15.97 -9.70
C THR A 106 8.41 -15.29 -8.49
N LEU A 107 7.89 -15.51 -7.30
CA LEU A 107 8.50 -15.06 -6.05
C LEU A 107 9.90 -15.65 -5.86
N GLY A 108 10.03 -16.96 -6.02
CA GLY A 108 11.33 -17.66 -5.94
C GLY A 108 12.31 -17.15 -7.00
N ALA A 109 11.86 -17.03 -8.26
CA ALA A 109 12.66 -16.50 -9.35
C ALA A 109 13.13 -15.07 -9.10
N THR A 110 12.23 -14.18 -8.61
CA THR A 110 12.57 -12.80 -8.27
C THR A 110 13.58 -12.73 -7.14
N THR A 111 13.43 -13.57 -6.12
CA THR A 111 14.37 -13.67 -4.99
C THR A 111 15.75 -14.10 -5.46
N VAL A 112 15.83 -15.16 -6.25
CA VAL A 112 17.11 -15.65 -6.82
C VAL A 112 17.73 -14.59 -7.73
N ALA A 113 16.93 -13.94 -8.59
CA ALA A 113 17.40 -12.88 -9.47
C ALA A 113 17.95 -11.68 -8.69
N ALA A 114 17.30 -11.28 -7.59
CA ALA A 114 17.77 -10.20 -6.73
C ALA A 114 19.09 -10.55 -6.04
N MET A 115 19.25 -11.78 -5.56
CA MET A 115 20.52 -12.25 -4.99
C MET A 115 21.63 -12.32 -6.05
N ALA A 116 21.34 -12.87 -7.24
CA ALA A 116 22.28 -12.92 -8.35
C ALA A 116 22.73 -11.54 -8.83
N TRP A 117 21.80 -10.58 -8.85
CA TRP A 117 22.07 -9.17 -9.19
C TRP A 117 23.09 -8.52 -8.26
N ARG A 118 23.09 -8.94 -6.99
CA ARG A 118 24.00 -8.40 -5.97
C ARG A 118 25.41 -8.99 -6.03
N LEU A 119 25.57 -10.26 -6.48
CA LEU A 119 26.84 -10.99 -6.47
C LEU A 119 28.05 -10.24 -7.08
N PRO A 120 27.94 -9.55 -8.24
CA PRO A 120 29.08 -8.87 -8.86
C PRO A 120 29.69 -7.74 -8.04
N ARG A 121 29.00 -7.26 -6.99
CA ARG A 121 29.47 -6.12 -6.16
C ARG A 121 30.40 -6.55 -5.01
N GLY A 122 30.71 -7.84 -4.87
CA GLY A 122 31.58 -8.36 -3.84
C GLY A 122 30.87 -8.60 -2.48
N SER A 123 31.68 -8.86 -1.44
CA SER A 123 31.18 -9.29 -0.11
C SER A 123 30.74 -8.11 0.78
N ASP A 124 31.29 -6.91 0.55
CA ASP A 124 31.04 -5.75 1.40
C ASP A 124 29.58 -5.31 1.31
N GLY A 125 28.89 -5.21 2.46
CA GLY A 125 27.48 -4.85 2.53
C GLY A 125 26.52 -5.88 1.91
N PHE A 126 26.98 -7.10 1.60
CA PHE A 126 26.16 -8.11 0.93
C PHE A 126 24.92 -8.48 1.75
N ALA A 127 25.07 -8.68 3.05
CA ALA A 127 23.98 -9.10 3.92
C ALA A 127 22.91 -8.01 4.04
N GLU A 128 23.31 -6.77 4.16
CA GLU A 128 22.44 -5.59 4.27
C GLU A 128 21.64 -5.39 2.97
N ASP A 129 22.30 -5.46 1.81
CA ASP A 129 21.66 -5.28 0.51
C ASP A 129 20.69 -6.42 0.18
N VAL A 130 21.06 -7.67 0.53
CA VAL A 130 20.16 -8.81 0.38
C VAL A 130 18.98 -8.70 1.33
N ALA A 131 19.18 -8.32 2.59
CA ALA A 131 18.10 -8.11 3.55
C ALA A 131 17.13 -7.02 3.06
N ALA A 132 17.65 -5.88 2.54
CA ALA A 132 16.84 -4.83 1.94
C ALA A 132 16.03 -5.33 0.73
N SER A 133 16.65 -6.16 -0.13
CA SER A 133 15.98 -6.75 -1.29
C SER A 133 14.87 -7.71 -0.89
N LEU A 134 15.14 -8.61 0.05
CA LEU A 134 14.17 -9.57 0.57
C LEU A 134 13.01 -8.89 1.28
N PHE A 135 13.31 -7.88 2.10
CA PHE A 135 12.27 -7.07 2.74
C PHE A 135 11.39 -6.39 1.70
N THR A 136 11.98 -5.76 0.68
CA THR A 136 11.20 -5.10 -0.39
C THR A 136 10.31 -6.08 -1.13
N ILE A 137 10.82 -7.28 -1.47
CA ILE A 137 10.06 -8.34 -2.14
C ILE A 137 8.90 -8.83 -1.27
N ALA A 138 9.15 -9.09 0.01
CA ALA A 138 8.12 -9.57 0.92
C ALA A 138 7.06 -8.51 1.23
N TYR A 139 7.47 -7.26 1.38
CA TYR A 139 6.57 -6.18 1.79
C TYR A 139 5.70 -5.64 0.67
N LEU A 140 6.21 -5.50 -0.55
CA LEU A 140 5.47 -4.89 -1.66
C LEU A 140 4.92 -5.92 -2.66
N PRO A 141 5.72 -6.57 -3.52
CA PRO A 141 5.16 -7.47 -4.52
C PRO A 141 4.45 -8.68 -3.94
N LEU A 142 4.97 -9.31 -2.88
CA LEU A 142 4.31 -10.47 -2.29
C LEU A 142 2.95 -10.11 -1.68
N LEU A 143 2.86 -9.05 -0.87
CA LEU A 143 1.57 -8.65 -0.30
C LEU A 143 0.65 -8.05 -1.37
N GLY A 144 1.19 -7.28 -2.31
CA GLY A 144 0.42 -6.64 -3.37
C GLY A 144 -0.18 -7.62 -4.39
N CYS A 145 0.43 -8.80 -4.62
CA CYS A 145 -0.07 -9.77 -5.59
C CYS A 145 -1.36 -10.50 -5.15
N PHE A 146 -1.73 -10.44 -3.89
CA PHE A 146 -3.04 -10.96 -3.44
C PHE A 146 -4.21 -10.16 -4.01
N VAL A 147 -4.01 -8.89 -4.33
CA VAL A 147 -5.05 -8.02 -4.91
C VAL A 147 -5.46 -8.49 -6.32
N PRO A 148 -4.54 -8.70 -7.30
CA PRO A 148 -4.91 -9.25 -8.59
C PRO A 148 -5.43 -10.69 -8.53
N LEU A 149 -4.96 -11.53 -7.60
CA LEU A 149 -5.55 -12.85 -7.37
C LEU A 149 -7.01 -12.73 -6.94
N MET A 150 -7.30 -11.85 -5.98
CA MET A 150 -8.66 -11.60 -5.50
C MET A 150 -9.55 -11.02 -6.62
N MET A 151 -9.00 -10.18 -7.51
CA MET A 151 -9.72 -9.63 -8.67
C MET A 151 -10.07 -10.70 -9.68
N GLY A 152 -9.21 -11.70 -9.88
CA GLY A 152 -9.42 -12.78 -10.86
C GLY A 152 -10.42 -13.85 -10.42
N ASP A 153 -10.87 -13.85 -9.19
CA ASP A 153 -11.84 -14.79 -8.66
C ASP A 153 -13.30 -14.31 -8.85
N ASP A 154 -14.26 -15.23 -8.75
CA ASP A 154 -15.69 -14.90 -8.88
C ASP A 154 -16.11 -13.82 -7.87
N GLY A 155 -16.67 -12.73 -8.40
CA GLY A 155 -17.03 -11.57 -7.58
C GLY A 155 -15.84 -10.73 -7.10
N GLY A 156 -14.68 -10.83 -7.76
CA GLY A 156 -13.45 -10.12 -7.41
C GLY A 156 -13.64 -8.62 -7.23
N SER A 157 -14.36 -7.94 -8.15
CA SER A 157 -14.66 -6.51 -8.03
C SER A 157 -15.39 -6.16 -6.72
N ARG A 158 -16.35 -7.00 -6.30
CA ARG A 158 -17.08 -6.79 -5.04
C ARG A 158 -16.20 -6.99 -3.82
N ARG A 159 -15.29 -7.97 -3.87
CA ARG A 159 -14.30 -8.21 -2.80
C ARG A 159 -13.31 -7.05 -2.68
N ILE A 160 -12.77 -6.58 -3.80
CA ILE A 160 -11.89 -5.42 -3.86
C ILE A 160 -12.61 -4.16 -3.35
N ALA A 161 -13.84 -3.92 -3.81
CA ALA A 161 -14.64 -2.80 -3.32
C ALA A 161 -14.87 -2.87 -1.80
N THR A 162 -15.22 -4.05 -1.27
CA THR A 162 -15.39 -4.27 0.18
C THR A 162 -14.11 -3.95 0.94
N TRP A 163 -12.97 -4.45 0.46
CA TRP A 163 -11.66 -4.18 1.08
C TRP A 163 -11.33 -2.69 1.07
N ILE A 164 -11.43 -2.02 -0.07
CA ILE A 164 -11.15 -0.57 -0.19
C ILE A 164 -12.08 0.25 0.71
N LEU A 165 -13.37 -0.06 0.70
CA LEU A 165 -14.35 0.66 1.54
C LEU A 165 -14.05 0.48 3.04
N SER A 166 -13.65 -0.72 3.45
CA SER A 166 -13.29 -0.99 4.85
C SER A 166 -12.03 -0.25 5.27
N VAL A 167 -11.00 -0.17 4.40
CA VAL A 167 -9.77 0.61 4.66
C VAL A 167 -10.10 2.10 4.75
N VAL A 168 -10.87 2.64 3.80
CA VAL A 168 -11.29 4.05 3.80
C VAL A 168 -12.12 4.39 5.04
N ALA A 169 -13.01 3.48 5.47
CA ALA A 169 -13.79 3.63 6.69
C ALA A 169 -12.91 3.63 7.94
N SER A 170 -11.92 2.74 8.00
CA SER A 170 -10.92 2.70 9.07
C SER A 170 -10.18 4.02 9.21
N ASP A 171 -9.62 4.52 8.11
CA ASP A 171 -8.87 5.77 8.10
C ASP A 171 -9.76 6.98 8.45
N THR A 172 -10.92 7.07 7.84
CA THR A 172 -11.86 8.19 8.06
C THR A 172 -12.40 8.19 9.49
N GLY A 173 -12.82 7.02 9.98
CA GLY A 173 -13.34 6.87 11.34
C GLY A 173 -12.29 7.13 12.40
N GLY A 174 -11.09 6.62 12.20
CA GLY A 174 -9.95 6.86 13.08
C GLY A 174 -9.56 8.33 13.14
N TYR A 175 -9.54 9.01 11.99
CA TYR A 175 -9.28 10.43 11.93
C TYR A 175 -10.39 11.25 12.61
N ALA A 176 -11.65 11.01 12.26
CA ALA A 176 -12.78 11.77 12.79
C ALA A 176 -12.89 11.62 14.33
N ILE A 177 -12.87 10.38 14.83
CA ILE A 177 -12.96 10.12 16.27
C ILE A 177 -11.71 10.59 17.00
N GLY A 178 -10.53 10.41 16.40
CA GLY A 178 -9.27 10.89 16.96
C GLY A 178 -9.19 12.40 17.10
N VAL A 179 -9.74 13.16 16.14
CA VAL A 179 -9.80 14.63 16.20
C VAL A 179 -10.85 15.12 17.22
N LEU A 180 -12.04 14.49 17.23
CA LEU A 180 -13.15 14.95 18.07
C LEU A 180 -13.02 14.52 19.54
N PHE A 181 -12.52 13.30 19.79
CA PHE A 181 -12.53 12.68 21.10
C PHE A 181 -11.15 12.23 21.63
N GLY A 182 -10.08 12.36 20.83
CA GLY A 182 -8.74 11.86 21.14
C GLY A 182 -8.09 12.54 22.35
N LYS A 183 -8.13 11.89 23.50
CA LYS A 183 -7.55 12.37 24.75
C LYS A 183 -6.30 11.58 25.16
N HIS A 184 -6.30 10.27 24.96
CA HIS A 184 -5.22 9.39 25.39
C HIS A 184 -4.29 9.06 24.24
N LYS A 185 -3.04 9.54 24.29
CA LYS A 185 -2.03 9.31 23.26
C LYS A 185 -1.59 7.85 23.24
N MET A 186 -1.63 7.21 22.05
CA MET A 186 -1.25 5.81 21.87
C MET A 186 0.27 5.62 21.80
N ALA A 187 0.97 6.48 21.07
CA ALA A 187 2.41 6.38 20.84
C ALA A 187 3.08 7.78 20.82
N PRO A 188 3.24 8.45 21.97
CA PRO A 188 3.71 9.84 22.03
C PRO A 188 5.07 10.07 21.37
N MET A 189 5.98 9.10 21.47
CA MET A 189 7.36 9.19 20.94
C MET A 189 7.41 8.99 19.42
N ILE A 190 6.50 8.20 18.83
CA ILE A 190 6.53 7.82 17.40
C ILE A 190 5.52 8.63 16.60
N SER A 191 4.31 8.79 17.15
CA SER A 191 3.22 9.51 16.51
C SER A 191 2.36 10.25 17.53
N PRO A 192 2.71 11.50 17.88
CA PRO A 192 2.04 12.26 18.94
C PRO A 192 0.58 12.62 18.64
N LYS A 193 0.14 12.45 17.38
CA LYS A 193 -1.24 12.72 16.96
C LYS A 193 -2.17 11.52 17.10
N LYS A 194 -1.63 10.28 17.25
CA LYS A 194 -2.46 9.07 17.38
C LYS A 194 -2.99 8.92 18.81
N SER A 195 -4.28 8.57 18.91
CA SER A 195 -4.98 8.34 20.18
C SER A 195 -5.68 6.98 20.20
N TRP A 196 -5.91 6.44 21.40
CA TRP A 196 -6.66 5.19 21.59
C TRP A 196 -8.11 5.31 21.15
N GLU A 197 -8.72 6.47 21.36
CA GLU A 197 -10.09 6.74 20.88
C GLU A 197 -10.17 6.73 19.35
N GLY A 198 -9.14 7.29 18.68
CA GLY A 198 -9.04 7.23 17.22
C GLY A 198 -8.88 5.79 16.74
N PHE A 199 -8.06 4.98 17.42
CA PHE A 199 -7.90 3.55 17.11
C PHE A 199 -9.23 2.78 17.26
N ALA A 200 -9.96 2.99 18.38
CA ALA A 200 -11.28 2.40 18.55
C ALA A 200 -12.25 2.84 17.43
N GLY A 201 -12.17 4.10 17.01
CA GLY A 201 -12.94 4.63 15.88
C GLY A 201 -12.64 3.93 14.57
N SER A 202 -11.37 3.68 14.25
CA SER A 202 -10.96 2.89 13.07
C SER A 202 -11.60 1.50 13.08
N VAL A 203 -11.45 0.79 14.18
CA VAL A 203 -11.97 -0.58 14.33
C VAL A 203 -13.50 -0.62 14.19
N ILE A 204 -14.21 0.27 14.88
CA ILE A 204 -15.69 0.30 14.85
C ILE A 204 -16.19 0.61 13.44
N THR A 205 -15.66 1.63 12.78
CA THR A 205 -16.12 2.03 11.44
C THR A 205 -15.79 0.98 10.39
N ALA A 206 -14.59 0.39 10.44
CA ALA A 206 -14.21 -0.70 9.55
C ALA A 206 -15.09 -1.94 9.77
N ALA A 207 -15.40 -2.30 11.02
CA ALA A 207 -16.26 -3.41 11.34
C ALA A 207 -17.70 -3.21 10.84
N LEU A 208 -18.25 -2.01 11.01
CA LEU A 208 -19.60 -1.68 10.51
C LEU A 208 -19.67 -1.71 8.97
N VAL A 209 -18.70 -1.16 8.29
CA VAL A 209 -18.64 -1.18 6.82
C VAL A 209 -18.38 -2.62 6.32
N GLY A 210 -17.47 -3.36 6.93
CA GLY A 210 -17.23 -4.77 6.62
C GLY A 210 -18.51 -5.62 6.80
N TRP A 211 -19.23 -5.43 7.90
CA TRP A 211 -20.51 -6.09 8.16
C TRP A 211 -21.55 -5.79 7.05
N ALA A 212 -21.72 -4.52 6.71
CA ALA A 212 -22.65 -4.08 5.68
C ALA A 212 -22.27 -4.60 4.28
N CYS A 213 -20.96 -4.53 3.92
CA CYS A 213 -20.48 -4.97 2.62
C CYS A 213 -20.51 -6.50 2.47
N LEU A 214 -20.10 -7.28 3.47
CA LEU A 214 -20.17 -8.74 3.38
C LEU A 214 -21.60 -9.23 3.28
N GLY A 215 -22.51 -8.69 4.08
CA GLY A 215 -23.93 -9.06 4.03
C GLY A 215 -24.64 -8.60 2.75
N GLY A 216 -24.35 -7.38 2.28
CA GLY A 216 -25.03 -6.76 1.14
C GLY A 216 -24.40 -7.07 -0.23
N LEU A 217 -23.08 -6.97 -0.36
CA LEU A 217 -22.39 -7.10 -1.65
C LEU A 217 -21.95 -8.53 -1.97
N LEU A 218 -21.57 -9.30 -0.95
CA LEU A 218 -20.97 -10.63 -1.13
C LEU A 218 -21.89 -11.76 -0.75
N SER A 219 -23.08 -11.47 -0.19
CA SER A 219 -24.03 -12.48 0.32
C SER A 219 -23.37 -13.49 1.27
N ALA A 220 -22.35 -13.02 2.00
CA ALA A 220 -21.58 -13.79 2.97
C ALA A 220 -22.11 -13.54 4.39
N PRO A 221 -21.78 -14.40 5.38
CA PRO A 221 -22.19 -14.17 6.76
C PRO A 221 -21.71 -12.80 7.27
N ALA A 222 -22.64 -11.94 7.66
CA ALA A 222 -22.32 -10.55 8.06
C ALA A 222 -21.36 -10.48 9.26
N TRP A 223 -21.36 -11.48 10.16
CA TRP A 223 -20.41 -11.57 11.28
C TRP A 223 -18.95 -11.67 10.81
N ALA A 224 -18.69 -12.30 9.64
CA ALA A 224 -17.35 -12.34 9.09
C ALA A 224 -16.85 -10.95 8.68
N GLY A 225 -17.77 -10.04 8.31
CA GLY A 225 -17.46 -8.65 8.04
C GLY A 225 -17.02 -7.87 9.28
N LEU A 226 -17.60 -8.18 10.44
CA LEU A 226 -17.13 -7.63 11.72
C LEU A 226 -15.68 -8.04 12.00
N LEU A 227 -15.36 -9.33 11.81
CA LEU A 227 -13.99 -9.82 11.99
C LEU A 227 -13.00 -9.17 10.99
N LEU A 228 -13.40 -9.04 9.73
CA LEU A 228 -12.59 -8.35 8.72
C LEU A 228 -12.22 -6.91 9.17
N GLY A 229 -13.21 -6.17 9.68
CA GLY A 229 -12.99 -4.80 10.14
C GLY A 229 -12.15 -4.69 11.41
N VAL A 230 -12.11 -5.73 12.24
CA VAL A 230 -11.23 -5.79 13.42
C VAL A 230 -9.78 -6.09 13.04
N VAL A 231 -9.57 -6.84 11.96
CA VAL A 231 -8.23 -7.25 11.48
C VAL A 231 -7.56 -6.17 10.62
N LEU A 232 -8.35 -5.32 9.96
CA LEU A 232 -7.88 -4.19 9.15
C LEU A 232 -7.42 -3.01 10.03
#